data_5fe34b7824c55b1ab79aaa872be64f6b
#
_entry.id   5fe34b7824c55b1ab79aaa872be64f6b
#
_cell.length_a   1.000
_cell.length_b   1.000
_cell.length_c   1.000
_cell.angle_alpha   90.00
_cell.angle_beta   90.00
_cell.angle_gamma   90.00
#
_symmetry.space_group_name_H-M   'P 1'
#
loop_
_entity.id
_entity.type
_entity.pdbx_description
1 polymer ?
#
loop_
_entity_poly.entity_id
_entity_poly.type
_entity_poly.pdbx_seq_one_letter_code
_entity_poly.pdbx_strand_id
1 'polypeptide(L)'
;MKTFYRIAFAALLVATAAGCDAFRSLTQSKLKSAQGKPYELIVACPQKEWTGEVGDTLRAIFTAPVPYLNQVEPLFDVLRVQERGLTGMVADHRNILKILVDPELKETTTAVQYNVTSDPQIVMTLQGPSDGALVKYLSENRESLVYALEKAERDRTIDFGRKFPDKFLAGLVKEQFGVDFSVPQGYKLRAKGDDFLWISYEFPQASQVLFIYSYPYQGKESLSPGALLAARNKFAAVQVIGENA
;
A
#
# COMPACT_ATOMS: atom_id res chain seq x y z
N MET A 1 52.03 9.01 -27.44
CA MET A 1 50.87 8.59 -28.25
C MET A 1 50.08 7.45 -27.66
N LYS A 2 50.67 6.31 -27.20
CA LYS A 2 49.93 5.16 -26.63
C LYS A 2 49.08 5.47 -25.36
N THR A 3 49.49 6.41 -24.53
CA THR A 3 48.79 6.80 -23.30
C THR A 3 47.53 7.64 -23.60
N PHE A 4 47.56 8.47 -24.63
CA PHE A 4 46.41 9.30 -25.06
C PHE A 4 45.27 8.46 -25.61
N TYR A 5 45.59 7.43 -26.39
CA TYR A 5 44.58 6.49 -26.89
C TYR A 5 43.91 5.65 -25.79
N ARG A 6 44.60 5.30 -24.71
CA ARG A 6 44.05 4.58 -23.56
C ARG A 6 43.07 5.43 -22.75
N ILE A 7 43.37 6.71 -22.58
CA ILE A 7 42.46 7.63 -21.88
C ILE A 7 41.24 7.96 -22.72
N ALA A 8 41.40 8.17 -24.04
CA ALA A 8 40.27 8.38 -24.95
C ALA A 8 39.34 7.16 -25.03
N PHE A 9 39.91 5.94 -25.03
CA PHE A 9 39.10 4.70 -25.05
C PHE A 9 38.36 4.45 -23.74
N ALA A 10 38.97 4.76 -22.58
CA ALA A 10 38.31 4.69 -21.28
C ALA A 10 37.19 5.73 -21.13
N ALA A 11 37.40 6.96 -21.64
CA ALA A 11 36.36 8.00 -21.63
C ALA A 11 35.18 7.65 -22.55
N LEU A 12 35.41 6.97 -23.68
CA LEU A 12 34.35 6.50 -24.60
C LEU A 12 33.54 5.39 -23.98
N LEU A 13 34.16 4.46 -23.22
CA LEU A 13 33.45 3.36 -22.51
C LEU A 13 32.58 3.89 -21.34
N VAL A 14 33.01 4.93 -20.63
CA VAL A 14 32.21 5.56 -19.57
C VAL A 14 31.03 6.33 -20.15
N ALA A 15 31.20 6.99 -21.30
CA ALA A 15 30.11 7.69 -21.97
C ALA A 15 29.02 6.74 -22.51
N THR A 16 29.37 5.52 -22.91
CA THR A 16 28.40 4.52 -23.37
C THR A 16 27.59 3.92 -22.20
N ALA A 17 28.16 3.77 -21.01
CA ALA A 17 27.46 3.28 -19.83
C ALA A 17 26.44 4.31 -19.29
N ALA A 18 26.80 5.60 -19.25
CA ALA A 18 25.89 6.67 -18.82
C ALA A 18 24.78 6.95 -19.86
N GLY A 19 25.01 6.69 -21.15
CA GLY A 19 24.05 6.88 -22.23
C GLY A 19 22.91 5.86 -22.22
N CYS A 20 23.13 4.65 -21.71
CA CYS A 20 22.09 3.60 -21.68
C CYS A 20 20.93 3.93 -20.72
N ASP A 21 21.20 4.53 -19.56
CA ASP A 21 20.15 4.89 -18.60
C ASP A 21 19.38 6.15 -19.05
N ALA A 22 20.07 7.13 -19.61
CA ALA A 22 19.44 8.31 -20.18
C ALA A 22 18.60 7.98 -21.43
N PHE A 23 19.05 7.06 -22.28
CA PHE A 23 18.31 6.61 -23.45
C PHE A 23 17.10 5.75 -23.06
N ARG A 24 17.20 4.91 -22.02
CA ARG A 24 16.07 4.18 -21.45
C ARG A 24 14.99 5.11 -20.90
N SER A 25 15.38 6.18 -20.20
CA SER A 25 14.42 7.16 -19.66
C SER A 25 13.71 7.97 -20.74
N LEU A 26 14.34 8.18 -21.90
CA LEU A 26 13.76 8.88 -23.06
C LEU A 26 12.84 8.00 -23.91
N THR A 27 13.03 6.69 -23.91
CA THR A 27 12.25 5.75 -24.72
C THR A 27 11.17 5.01 -23.93
N GLN A 28 11.19 5.07 -22.60
CA GLN A 28 10.14 4.50 -21.76
C GLN A 28 8.90 5.39 -21.88
N SER A 29 7.90 4.94 -22.65
CA SER A 29 6.58 5.58 -22.64
C SER A 29 6.08 5.61 -21.20
N LYS A 30 5.77 6.80 -20.70
CA LYS A 30 5.25 6.97 -19.36
C LYS A 30 3.99 6.13 -19.22
N LEU A 31 4.00 5.17 -18.30
CA LEU A 31 2.84 4.35 -18.01
C LEU A 31 1.65 5.23 -17.63
N LYS A 32 0.45 4.77 -17.94
CA LYS A 32 -0.79 5.42 -17.52
C LYS A 32 -0.89 5.40 -15.99
N SER A 33 -1.66 6.32 -15.43
CA SER A 33 -2.00 6.24 -14.02
C SER A 33 -2.88 5.02 -13.74
N ALA A 34 -2.56 4.30 -12.67
CA ALA A 34 -3.34 3.17 -12.24
C ALA A 34 -4.78 3.58 -11.87
N GLN A 35 -5.74 2.72 -12.18
CA GLN A 35 -7.16 2.91 -11.93
C GLN A 35 -7.62 2.17 -10.68
N GLY A 36 -8.86 2.42 -10.24
CA GLY A 36 -9.48 1.79 -9.08
C GLY A 36 -9.31 2.55 -7.79
N LYS A 37 -10.15 2.22 -6.82
CA LYS A 37 -10.10 2.80 -5.46
C LYS A 37 -9.02 2.12 -4.61
N PRO A 38 -8.55 2.77 -3.54
CA PRO A 38 -7.74 2.09 -2.53
C PRO A 38 -8.44 0.81 -2.05
N TYR A 39 -7.66 -0.24 -1.87
CA TYR A 39 -8.12 -1.56 -1.41
C TYR A 39 -9.15 -2.26 -2.33
N GLU A 40 -9.40 -1.77 -3.54
CA GLU A 40 -10.07 -2.54 -4.59
C GLU A 40 -9.08 -3.58 -5.17
N LEU A 41 -9.54 -4.83 -5.37
CA LEU A 41 -8.73 -5.93 -5.90
C LEU A 41 -9.46 -6.59 -7.07
N ILE A 42 -8.90 -6.50 -8.27
CA ILE A 42 -9.36 -7.30 -9.40
C ILE A 42 -8.81 -8.72 -9.29
N VAL A 43 -9.71 -9.70 -9.22
CA VAL A 43 -9.34 -11.12 -9.28
C VAL A 43 -9.68 -11.68 -10.66
N ALA A 44 -8.67 -11.90 -11.48
CA ALA A 44 -8.80 -12.58 -12.75
C ALA A 44 -8.77 -14.09 -12.50
N CYS A 45 -9.95 -14.69 -12.49
CA CYS A 45 -10.13 -16.09 -12.15
C CYS A 45 -11.15 -16.72 -13.11
N PRO A 46 -10.88 -17.90 -13.71
CA PRO A 46 -11.84 -18.59 -14.52
C PRO A 46 -13.11 -18.92 -13.73
N GLN A 47 -14.24 -19.12 -14.44
CA GLN A 47 -15.55 -19.27 -13.79
C GLN A 47 -15.62 -20.52 -12.90
N LYS A 48 -15.03 -21.62 -13.34
CA LYS A 48 -15.03 -22.88 -12.61
C LYS A 48 -14.35 -22.72 -11.24
N GLU A 49 -13.14 -22.19 -11.24
CA GLU A 49 -12.33 -21.99 -10.03
C GLU A 49 -12.97 -20.96 -9.10
N TRP A 50 -13.58 -19.91 -9.67
CA TRP A 50 -14.27 -18.88 -8.87
C TRP A 50 -15.50 -19.40 -8.12
N THR A 51 -16.26 -20.33 -8.73
CA THR A 51 -17.45 -20.93 -8.12
C THR A 51 -17.15 -22.17 -7.26
N GLY A 52 -15.89 -22.61 -7.24
CA GLY A 52 -15.41 -23.72 -6.45
C GLY A 52 -14.62 -23.29 -5.22
N GLU A 53 -13.90 -24.24 -4.61
CA GLU A 53 -13.12 -24.07 -3.38
C GLU A 53 -12.05 -22.98 -3.50
N VAL A 54 -11.46 -22.79 -4.69
CA VAL A 54 -10.48 -21.72 -4.93
C VAL A 54 -11.11 -20.35 -4.70
N GLY A 55 -12.29 -20.12 -5.29
CA GLY A 55 -13.02 -18.86 -5.11
C GLY A 55 -13.50 -18.64 -3.68
N ASP A 56 -13.94 -19.70 -3.00
CA ASP A 56 -14.31 -19.63 -1.58
C ASP A 56 -13.11 -19.23 -0.72
N THR A 57 -11.96 -19.86 -0.97
CA THR A 57 -10.70 -19.55 -0.26
C THR A 57 -10.23 -18.12 -0.53
N LEU A 58 -10.30 -17.66 -1.79
CA LEU A 58 -9.96 -16.29 -2.15
C LEU A 58 -10.84 -15.27 -1.41
N ARG A 59 -12.15 -15.49 -1.39
CA ARG A 59 -13.09 -14.65 -0.64
C ARG A 59 -12.78 -14.66 0.85
N ALA A 60 -12.61 -15.84 1.45
CA ALA A 60 -12.29 -15.98 2.87
C ALA A 60 -11.00 -15.25 3.27
N ILE A 61 -10.02 -15.16 2.36
CA ILE A 61 -8.75 -14.45 2.61
C ILE A 61 -8.92 -12.94 2.40
N PHE A 62 -9.34 -12.52 1.21
CA PHE A 62 -9.24 -11.11 0.80
C PHE A 62 -10.45 -10.27 1.21
N THR A 63 -11.60 -10.88 1.52
CA THR A 63 -12.75 -10.17 2.10
C THR A 63 -12.91 -10.42 3.60
N ALA A 64 -11.88 -10.96 4.26
CA ALA A 64 -11.88 -11.09 5.72
C ALA A 64 -12.08 -9.70 6.36
N PRO A 65 -12.78 -9.62 7.50
CA PRO A 65 -13.01 -8.34 8.17
C PRO A 65 -11.70 -7.73 8.68
N VAL A 66 -11.56 -6.41 8.51
CA VAL A 66 -10.47 -5.65 9.13
C VAL A 66 -10.65 -5.70 10.65
N PRO A 67 -9.63 -6.14 11.42
CA PRO A 67 -9.74 -6.24 12.86
C PRO A 67 -9.96 -4.87 13.53
N TYR A 68 -10.67 -4.87 14.65
CA TYR A 68 -10.85 -3.73 15.54
C TYR A 68 -11.63 -2.53 14.98
N LEU A 69 -12.27 -2.65 13.82
CA LEU A 69 -13.21 -1.64 13.35
C LEU A 69 -14.59 -1.84 13.98
N ASN A 70 -15.25 -0.73 14.33
CA ASN A 70 -16.63 -0.76 14.85
C ASN A 70 -17.65 -1.21 13.82
N GLN A 71 -17.40 -0.90 12.55
CA GLN A 71 -18.17 -1.41 11.41
C GLN A 71 -17.35 -2.48 10.71
N VAL A 72 -18.01 -3.54 10.27
CA VAL A 72 -17.32 -4.61 9.54
C VAL A 72 -17.02 -4.12 8.13
N GLU A 73 -15.72 -4.01 7.84
CA GLU A 73 -15.19 -3.67 6.52
C GLU A 73 -14.31 -4.82 6.02
N PRO A 74 -14.40 -5.20 4.74
CA PRO A 74 -13.51 -6.21 4.19
C PRO A 74 -12.10 -5.66 4.00
N LEU A 75 -11.08 -6.53 4.06
CA LEU A 75 -9.69 -6.16 3.75
C LEU A 75 -9.56 -5.57 2.35
N PHE A 76 -10.24 -6.18 1.38
CA PHE A 76 -10.30 -5.70 -0.01
C PHE A 76 -11.74 -5.78 -0.53
N ASP A 77 -12.11 -4.81 -1.36
CA ASP A 77 -13.29 -4.88 -2.22
C ASP A 77 -12.93 -5.70 -3.48
N VAL A 78 -13.40 -6.95 -3.50
CA VAL A 78 -12.98 -7.92 -4.52
C VAL A 78 -13.94 -7.91 -5.70
N LEU A 79 -13.41 -7.58 -6.87
CA LEU A 79 -14.10 -7.58 -8.15
C LEU A 79 -13.56 -8.71 -9.03
N ARG A 80 -14.38 -9.69 -9.34
CA ARG A 80 -13.97 -10.81 -10.20
C ARG A 80 -14.15 -10.50 -11.67
N VAL A 81 -13.14 -10.85 -12.47
CA VAL A 81 -13.19 -10.83 -13.94
C VAL A 81 -12.71 -12.17 -14.50
N GLN A 82 -13.05 -12.48 -15.76
CA GLN A 82 -12.38 -13.54 -16.49
C GLN A 82 -11.05 -13.00 -17.04
N GLU A 83 -10.06 -13.86 -17.26
CA GLU A 83 -8.75 -13.45 -17.77
C GLU A 83 -8.85 -12.60 -19.05
N ARG A 84 -9.73 -13.00 -20.01
CA ARG A 84 -10.02 -12.23 -21.22
C ARG A 84 -10.59 -10.84 -20.95
N GLY A 85 -11.08 -10.57 -19.76
CA GLY A 85 -11.58 -9.26 -19.34
C GLY A 85 -10.50 -8.33 -18.79
N LEU A 86 -9.26 -8.80 -18.62
CA LEU A 86 -8.12 -7.96 -18.25
C LEU A 86 -7.63 -7.12 -19.43
N THR A 87 -8.45 -6.20 -19.87
CA THR A 87 -8.16 -5.29 -20.99
C THR A 87 -8.54 -3.86 -20.66
N GLY A 88 -7.94 -2.89 -21.33
CA GLY A 88 -8.24 -1.47 -21.16
C GLY A 88 -8.10 -1.02 -19.69
N MET A 89 -9.09 -0.33 -19.15
CA MET A 89 -9.06 0.20 -17.78
C MET A 89 -8.97 -0.90 -16.70
N VAL A 90 -9.48 -2.11 -16.98
CA VAL A 90 -9.39 -3.23 -16.04
C VAL A 90 -7.95 -3.74 -15.92
N ALA A 91 -7.21 -3.77 -17.04
CA ALA A 91 -5.79 -4.12 -17.03
C ALA A 91 -4.94 -3.04 -16.36
N ASP A 92 -5.39 -1.78 -16.39
CA ASP A 92 -4.72 -0.64 -15.75
C ASP A 92 -5.07 -0.52 -14.25
N HIS A 93 -5.81 -1.49 -13.66
CA HIS A 93 -6.21 -1.45 -12.25
C HIS A 93 -5.00 -1.59 -11.32
N ARG A 94 -5.04 -0.89 -10.19
CA ARG A 94 -3.93 -0.77 -9.22
C ARG A 94 -3.54 -2.07 -8.54
N ASN A 95 -4.50 -2.97 -8.28
CA ASN A 95 -4.27 -4.28 -7.67
C ASN A 95 -4.93 -5.36 -8.52
N ILE A 96 -4.13 -6.29 -9.01
CA ILE A 96 -4.60 -7.42 -9.82
C ILE A 96 -4.04 -8.71 -9.24
N LEU A 97 -4.91 -9.69 -9.01
CA LEU A 97 -4.55 -11.08 -8.71
C LEU A 97 -5.05 -11.97 -9.85
N LYS A 98 -4.12 -12.67 -10.49
CA LYS A 98 -4.40 -13.67 -11.53
C LYS A 98 -4.35 -15.06 -10.93
N ILE A 99 -5.34 -15.90 -11.25
CA ILE A 99 -5.41 -17.30 -10.86
C ILE A 99 -5.34 -18.16 -12.11
N LEU A 100 -4.34 -19.01 -12.19
CA LEU A 100 -4.10 -19.89 -13.33
C LEU A 100 -3.98 -21.35 -12.85
N VAL A 101 -4.71 -22.24 -13.49
CA VAL A 101 -4.57 -23.70 -13.31
C VAL A 101 -3.91 -24.27 -14.54
N ASP A 102 -2.73 -24.87 -14.38
CA ASP A 102 -1.97 -25.50 -15.44
C ASP A 102 -1.48 -26.87 -14.93
N PRO A 103 -2.09 -27.98 -15.39
CA PRO A 103 -1.72 -29.32 -14.97
C PRO A 103 -0.28 -29.75 -15.31
N GLU A 104 0.43 -29.02 -16.18
CA GLU A 104 1.82 -29.31 -16.51
C GLU A 104 2.79 -28.78 -15.44
N LEU A 105 2.34 -27.89 -14.55
CA LEU A 105 3.14 -27.40 -13.46
C LEU A 105 3.39 -28.48 -12.41
N LYS A 106 4.58 -28.48 -11.84
CA LYS A 106 4.96 -29.42 -10.77
C LYS A 106 4.57 -28.94 -9.38
N GLU A 107 4.49 -27.61 -9.21
CA GLU A 107 4.22 -26.96 -7.92
C GLU A 107 3.44 -25.65 -8.12
N THR A 108 2.82 -25.19 -7.05
CA THR A 108 2.15 -23.88 -7.03
C THR A 108 3.17 -22.79 -6.76
N THR A 109 3.13 -21.73 -7.56
CA THR A 109 4.03 -20.59 -7.44
C THR A 109 3.27 -19.27 -7.46
N THR A 110 3.88 -18.23 -6.86
CA THR A 110 3.40 -16.86 -6.92
C THR A 110 4.48 -15.98 -7.53
N ALA A 111 4.10 -15.18 -8.53
CA ALA A 111 4.93 -14.13 -9.09
C ALA A 111 4.29 -12.77 -8.80
N VAL A 112 5.10 -11.79 -8.40
CA VAL A 112 4.67 -10.41 -8.17
C VAL A 112 5.40 -9.49 -9.14
N GLN A 113 4.65 -8.68 -9.88
CA GLN A 113 5.17 -7.70 -10.82
C GLN A 113 4.60 -6.33 -10.47
N TYR A 114 5.39 -5.29 -10.66
CA TYR A 114 4.97 -3.92 -10.45
C TYR A 114 4.95 -3.16 -11.77
N ASN A 115 3.97 -2.25 -11.90
CA ASN A 115 3.89 -1.30 -13.01
C ASN A 115 3.93 -1.98 -14.39
N VAL A 116 3.04 -2.97 -14.61
CA VAL A 116 2.98 -3.75 -15.85
C VAL A 116 2.31 -2.96 -16.99
N THR A 117 1.13 -2.39 -16.73
CA THR A 117 0.36 -1.60 -17.70
C THR A 117 0.10 -0.17 -17.23
N SER A 118 0.16 0.06 -15.93
CA SER A 118 -0.08 1.35 -15.27
C SER A 118 0.83 1.55 -14.07
N ASP A 119 0.93 2.77 -13.56
CA ASP A 119 1.79 3.12 -12.42
C ASP A 119 1.01 4.04 -11.45
N PRO A 120 0.98 3.70 -10.14
CA PRO A 120 1.55 2.53 -9.44
C PRO A 120 0.61 1.31 -9.46
N GLN A 121 1.08 0.18 -9.93
CA GLN A 121 0.31 -1.07 -10.04
C GLN A 121 1.05 -2.24 -9.39
N ILE A 122 0.31 -3.16 -8.78
CA ILE A 122 0.78 -4.50 -8.41
C ILE A 122 -0.04 -5.56 -9.15
N VAL A 123 0.63 -6.48 -9.81
CA VAL A 123 0.05 -7.66 -10.46
C VAL A 123 0.65 -8.90 -9.80
N MET A 124 -0.17 -9.65 -9.10
CA MET A 124 0.20 -10.93 -8.50
C MET A 124 -0.39 -12.06 -9.35
N THR A 125 0.42 -13.01 -9.74
CA THR A 125 -0.01 -14.20 -10.48
C THR A 125 0.24 -15.43 -9.61
N LEU A 126 -0.82 -16.13 -9.26
CA LEU A 126 -0.80 -17.41 -8.57
C LEU A 126 -1.15 -18.50 -9.58
N GLN A 127 -0.27 -19.45 -9.76
CA GLN A 127 -0.45 -20.56 -10.69
C GLN A 127 -0.10 -21.88 -10.05
N GLY A 128 -0.86 -22.93 -10.37
CA GLY A 128 -0.64 -24.24 -9.79
C GLY A 128 -1.24 -25.38 -10.62
N PRO A 129 -0.85 -26.64 -10.33
CA PRO A 129 -1.22 -27.81 -11.13
C PRO A 129 -2.70 -28.22 -10.97
N SER A 130 -3.38 -27.77 -9.91
CA SER A 130 -4.78 -28.12 -9.64
C SER A 130 -5.43 -27.16 -8.64
N ASP A 131 -6.76 -27.18 -8.59
CA ASP A 131 -7.57 -26.43 -7.63
C ASP A 131 -7.13 -26.71 -6.19
N GLY A 132 -6.96 -27.99 -5.82
CA GLY A 132 -6.52 -28.37 -4.46
C GLY A 132 -5.13 -27.86 -4.11
N ALA A 133 -4.20 -27.84 -5.08
CA ALA A 133 -2.86 -27.25 -4.86
C ALA A 133 -2.93 -25.74 -4.65
N LEU A 134 -3.79 -25.05 -5.39
CA LEU A 134 -4.03 -23.61 -5.20
C LEU A 134 -4.67 -23.31 -3.84
N VAL A 135 -5.70 -24.07 -3.42
CA VAL A 135 -6.37 -23.91 -2.11
C VAL A 135 -5.37 -24.11 -0.97
N LYS A 136 -4.55 -25.17 -1.05
CA LYS A 136 -3.50 -25.42 -0.07
C LYS A 136 -2.53 -24.25 0.01
N TYR A 137 -1.98 -23.82 -1.12
CA TYR A 137 -1.02 -22.72 -1.19
C TYR A 137 -1.60 -21.41 -0.66
N LEU A 138 -2.83 -21.05 -1.07
CA LEU A 138 -3.54 -19.87 -0.58
C LEU A 138 -3.68 -19.87 0.94
N SER A 139 -4.04 -21.02 1.52
CA SER A 139 -4.22 -21.18 2.97
C SER A 139 -2.90 -21.05 3.73
N GLU A 140 -1.84 -21.70 3.24
CA GLU A 140 -0.53 -21.69 3.86
C GLU A 140 0.21 -20.34 3.73
N ASN A 141 -0.08 -19.57 2.69
CA ASN A 141 0.59 -18.29 2.39
C ASN A 141 -0.31 -17.07 2.57
N ARG A 142 -1.47 -17.22 3.22
CA ARG A 142 -2.47 -16.18 3.41
C ARG A 142 -1.87 -14.84 3.83
N GLU A 143 -1.08 -14.84 4.90
CA GLU A 143 -0.52 -13.62 5.48
C GLU A 143 0.43 -12.90 4.52
N SER A 144 1.29 -13.63 3.83
CA SER A 144 2.24 -13.05 2.89
C SER A 144 1.57 -12.48 1.63
N LEU A 145 0.51 -13.13 1.14
CA LEU A 145 -0.26 -12.66 0.00
C LEU A 145 -1.03 -11.36 0.33
N VAL A 146 -1.71 -11.34 1.48
CA VAL A 146 -2.39 -10.14 1.99
C VAL A 146 -1.38 -9.03 2.23
N TYR A 147 -0.28 -9.32 2.92
CA TYR A 147 0.77 -8.33 3.22
C TYR A 147 1.32 -7.66 1.96
N ALA A 148 1.56 -8.42 0.88
CA ALA A 148 2.10 -7.86 -0.37
C ALA A 148 1.16 -6.82 -0.99
N LEU A 149 -0.16 -7.09 -1.03
CA LEU A 149 -1.17 -6.18 -1.54
C LEU A 149 -1.37 -4.96 -0.63
N GLU A 150 -1.47 -5.18 0.69
CA GLU A 150 -1.56 -4.08 1.65
C GLU A 150 -0.32 -3.20 1.67
N LYS A 151 0.88 -3.81 1.53
CA LYS A 151 2.13 -3.05 1.42
C LYS A 151 2.10 -2.13 0.21
N ALA A 152 1.62 -2.61 -0.95
CA ALA A 152 1.47 -1.79 -2.13
C ALA A 152 0.51 -0.60 -1.90
N GLU A 153 -0.59 -0.79 -1.18
CA GLU A 153 -1.50 0.30 -0.81
C GLU A 153 -0.86 1.30 0.16
N ARG A 154 -0.17 0.81 1.19
CA ARG A 154 0.56 1.67 2.14
C ARG A 154 1.65 2.48 1.45
N ASP A 155 2.44 1.85 0.58
CA ASP A 155 3.51 2.53 -0.16
C ASP A 155 2.94 3.68 -1.01
N ARG A 156 1.82 3.46 -1.72
CA ARG A 156 1.13 4.52 -2.49
C ARG A 156 0.68 5.69 -1.63
N THR A 157 0.13 5.39 -0.46
CA THR A 157 -0.31 6.41 0.50
C THR A 157 0.88 7.21 1.03
N ILE A 158 1.98 6.52 1.37
CA ILE A 158 3.22 7.15 1.84
C ILE A 158 3.82 8.04 0.74
N ASP A 159 3.90 7.53 -0.50
CA ASP A 159 4.46 8.26 -1.63
C ASP A 159 3.60 9.48 -1.99
N PHE A 160 2.28 9.35 -1.92
CA PHE A 160 1.37 10.48 -2.08
C PHE A 160 1.62 11.54 -1.00
N GLY A 161 1.69 11.15 0.27
CA GLY A 161 1.96 12.05 1.37
C GLY A 161 3.34 12.75 1.26
N ARG A 162 4.35 12.04 0.78
CA ARG A 162 5.67 12.61 0.52
C ARG A 162 5.68 13.59 -0.66
N LYS A 163 4.93 13.27 -1.71
CA LYS A 163 4.86 14.08 -2.92
C LYS A 163 4.01 15.34 -2.73
N PHE A 164 2.97 15.26 -1.93
CA PHE A 164 2.02 16.34 -1.67
C PHE A 164 1.84 16.58 -0.16
N PRO A 165 2.90 17.01 0.55
CA PRO A 165 2.79 17.27 1.99
C PRO A 165 2.04 18.57 2.26
N ASP A 166 1.28 18.60 3.34
CA ASP A 166 0.83 19.84 3.95
C ASP A 166 1.99 20.45 4.76
N LYS A 167 2.65 21.45 4.18
CA LYS A 167 3.85 22.08 4.77
C LYS A 167 3.54 22.79 6.08
N PHE A 168 2.33 23.33 6.24
CA PHE A 168 1.93 24.01 7.47
C PHE A 168 1.80 23.02 8.62
N LEU A 169 1.03 21.93 8.43
CA LEU A 169 0.85 20.91 9.46
C LEU A 169 2.15 20.16 9.78
N ALA A 170 2.95 19.84 8.77
CA ALA A 170 4.27 19.23 8.96
C ALA A 170 5.20 20.16 9.76
N GLY A 171 5.17 21.47 9.49
CA GLY A 171 5.91 22.48 10.23
C GLY A 171 5.49 22.55 11.70
N LEU A 172 4.18 22.52 11.99
CA LEU A 172 3.67 22.50 13.37
C LEU A 172 4.14 21.26 14.14
N VAL A 173 4.10 20.09 13.52
CA VAL A 173 4.58 18.84 14.16
C VAL A 173 6.06 18.95 14.47
N LYS A 174 6.87 19.44 13.51
CA LYS A 174 8.31 19.62 13.70
C LYS A 174 8.65 20.62 14.79
N GLU A 175 7.99 21.77 14.80
CA GLU A 175 8.19 22.84 15.79
C GLU A 175 7.86 22.34 17.20
N GLN A 176 6.73 21.64 17.36
CA GLN A 176 6.22 21.27 18.68
C GLN A 176 6.82 19.98 19.24
N PHE A 177 7.09 18.99 18.39
CA PHE A 177 7.55 17.65 18.81
C PHE A 177 8.96 17.30 18.35
N GLY A 178 9.62 18.13 17.54
CA GLY A 178 10.95 17.86 16.98
C GLY A 178 11.00 16.70 16.00
N VAL A 179 9.85 16.26 15.47
CA VAL A 179 9.73 15.09 14.59
C VAL A 179 9.41 15.53 13.17
N ASP A 180 10.17 15.00 12.21
CA ASP A 180 9.84 15.16 10.79
C ASP A 180 8.71 14.17 10.42
N PHE A 181 7.53 14.73 10.16
CA PHE A 181 6.32 13.98 9.85
C PHE A 181 5.66 14.53 8.60
N SER A 182 5.37 13.67 7.62
CA SER A 182 4.71 14.07 6.39
C SER A 182 3.20 13.90 6.55
N VAL A 183 2.48 15.01 6.61
CA VAL A 183 1.00 15.02 6.61
C VAL A 183 0.55 15.24 5.16
N PRO A 184 -0.28 14.37 4.58
CA PRO A 184 -0.85 14.60 3.25
C PRO A 184 -1.74 15.84 3.23
N GLN A 185 -1.88 16.47 2.06
CA GLN A 185 -2.83 17.57 1.88
C GLN A 185 -4.27 17.11 2.14
N GLY A 186 -5.09 18.05 2.63
CA GLY A 186 -6.50 17.80 2.93
C GLY A 186 -6.81 17.62 4.41
N TYR A 187 -5.81 17.31 5.23
CA TYR A 187 -5.95 17.36 6.69
C TYR A 187 -6.07 18.80 7.17
N LYS A 188 -6.75 18.99 8.30
CA LYS A 188 -6.94 20.29 8.95
C LYS A 188 -6.59 20.21 10.42
N LEU A 189 -5.98 21.27 10.95
CA LEU A 189 -5.80 21.43 12.38
C LEU A 189 -7.16 21.61 13.04
N ARG A 190 -7.47 20.80 14.05
CA ARG A 190 -8.70 20.86 14.85
C ARG A 190 -8.47 21.48 16.20
N ALA A 191 -7.41 21.05 16.87
CA ALA A 191 -7.01 21.61 18.13
C ALA A 191 -5.49 21.52 18.32
N LYS A 192 -4.95 22.44 19.11
CA LYS A 192 -3.54 22.51 19.50
C LYS A 192 -3.45 22.88 20.98
N GLY A 193 -2.60 22.17 21.71
CA GLY A 193 -2.17 22.51 23.06
C GLY A 193 -0.64 22.47 23.10
N ASP A 194 -0.07 22.64 24.32
CA ASP A 194 1.40 22.65 24.49
C ASP A 194 2.02 21.28 24.21
N ASP A 195 1.29 20.21 24.48
CA ASP A 195 1.75 18.83 24.43
C ASP A 195 0.92 17.94 23.49
N PHE A 196 -0.01 18.52 22.70
CA PHE A 196 -0.80 17.76 21.75
C PHE A 196 -1.15 18.56 20.49
N LEU A 197 -1.39 17.81 19.39
CA LEU A 197 -2.02 18.26 18.15
C LEU A 197 -3.12 17.27 17.77
N TRP A 198 -4.26 17.81 17.39
CA TRP A 198 -5.35 17.06 16.76
C TRP A 198 -5.55 17.58 15.36
N ILE A 199 -5.32 16.70 14.37
CA ILE A 199 -5.56 16.97 12.95
C ILE A 199 -6.49 15.91 12.38
N SER A 200 -7.36 16.29 11.46
CA SER A 200 -8.30 15.36 10.83
C SER A 200 -8.47 15.61 9.34
N TYR A 201 -8.78 14.55 8.64
CA TYR A 201 -9.30 14.58 7.27
C TYR A 201 -10.75 14.14 7.30
N GLU A 202 -11.64 15.00 6.81
CA GLU A 202 -13.07 14.75 6.84
C GLU A 202 -13.57 14.20 5.52
N PHE A 203 -14.23 13.04 5.58
CA PHE A 203 -15.02 12.47 4.51
C PHE A 203 -16.51 12.70 4.80
N PRO A 204 -17.40 12.59 3.81
CA PRO A 204 -18.84 12.76 4.05
C PRO A 204 -19.45 11.82 5.10
N GLN A 205 -18.88 10.64 5.30
CA GLN A 205 -19.41 9.60 6.19
C GLN A 205 -18.43 9.12 7.26
N ALA A 206 -17.20 9.64 7.28
CA ALA A 206 -16.15 9.22 8.20
C ALA A 206 -15.11 10.32 8.38
N SER A 207 -14.36 10.26 9.47
CA SER A 207 -13.20 11.13 9.70
C SER A 207 -11.97 10.30 10.00
N GLN A 208 -10.85 10.65 9.36
CA GLN A 208 -9.54 10.15 9.77
C GLN A 208 -8.91 11.14 10.72
N VAL A 209 -8.62 10.68 11.93
CA VAL A 209 -8.05 11.52 12.99
C VAL A 209 -6.62 11.09 13.28
N LEU A 210 -5.72 12.06 13.33
CA LEU A 210 -4.38 11.93 13.86
C LEU A 210 -4.30 12.75 15.15
N PHE A 211 -4.06 12.07 16.24
CA PHE A 211 -3.88 12.66 17.53
C PHE A 211 -2.42 12.44 17.99
N ILE A 212 -1.64 13.51 18.00
CA ILE A 212 -0.22 13.50 18.34
C ILE A 212 -0.09 14.15 19.70
N TYR A 213 0.54 13.45 20.64
CA TYR A 213 0.76 13.97 22.00
C TYR A 213 2.09 13.51 22.56
N SER A 214 2.63 14.26 23.51
CA SER A 214 3.85 13.93 24.24
C SER A 214 3.58 13.86 25.74
N TYR A 215 4.32 12.99 26.42
CA TYR A 215 4.33 12.90 27.87
C TYR A 215 5.73 12.50 28.37
N PRO A 216 6.08 12.80 29.63
CA PRO A 216 7.42 12.48 30.16
C PRO A 216 7.71 10.98 30.13
N TYR A 217 8.87 10.62 29.60
CA TYR A 217 9.39 9.27 29.65
C TYR A 217 9.88 8.94 31.09
N GLN A 218 9.31 7.93 31.72
CA GLN A 218 9.62 7.50 33.09
C GLN A 218 10.18 6.06 33.14
N GLY A 219 10.84 5.64 32.08
CA GLY A 219 11.36 4.29 31.94
C GLY A 219 10.53 3.42 30.99
N LYS A 220 10.97 2.17 30.75
CA LYS A 220 10.37 1.27 29.76
C LYS A 220 8.88 1.01 29.99
N GLU A 221 8.44 0.99 31.26
CA GLU A 221 7.04 0.76 31.64
C GLU A 221 6.09 1.85 31.11
N SER A 222 6.58 3.09 30.93
CA SER A 222 5.79 4.18 30.33
C SER A 222 5.47 3.95 28.85
N LEU A 223 6.12 3.00 28.19
CA LEU A 223 5.87 2.58 26.81
C LEU A 223 5.11 1.24 26.72
N SER A 224 4.65 0.70 27.85
CA SER A 224 3.81 -0.50 27.82
C SER A 224 2.46 -0.20 27.13
N PRO A 225 1.79 -1.19 26.52
CA PRO A 225 0.49 -0.99 25.88
C PRO A 225 -0.55 -0.34 26.80
N GLY A 226 -0.55 -0.74 28.10
CA GLY A 226 -1.44 -0.16 29.10
C GLY A 226 -1.15 1.31 29.40
N ALA A 227 0.13 1.68 29.53
CA ALA A 227 0.54 3.07 29.77
C ALA A 227 0.24 3.97 28.56
N LEU A 228 0.51 3.48 27.33
CA LEU A 228 0.18 4.19 26.11
C LEU A 228 -1.33 4.43 25.99
N LEU A 229 -2.14 3.40 26.27
CA LEU A 229 -3.59 3.50 26.25
C LEU A 229 -4.13 4.49 27.30
N ALA A 230 -3.59 4.44 28.53
CA ALA A 230 -3.96 5.34 29.61
C ALA A 230 -3.60 6.80 29.27
N ALA A 231 -2.41 7.04 28.73
CA ALA A 231 -2.00 8.37 28.27
C ALA A 231 -2.93 8.88 27.16
N ARG A 232 -3.20 8.06 26.13
CA ARG A 232 -4.17 8.42 25.07
C ARG A 232 -5.52 8.82 25.66
N ASN A 233 -6.08 8.00 26.55
CA ASN A 233 -7.40 8.23 27.12
C ASN A 233 -7.43 9.53 27.95
N LYS A 234 -6.36 9.82 28.70
CA LYS A 234 -6.22 11.05 29.46
C LYS A 234 -6.25 12.28 28.56
N PHE A 235 -5.47 12.30 27.47
CA PHE A 235 -5.49 13.40 26.50
C PHE A 235 -6.84 13.51 25.79
N ALA A 236 -7.39 12.39 25.30
CA ALA A 236 -8.65 12.39 24.59
C ALA A 236 -9.81 12.90 25.45
N ALA A 237 -9.90 12.51 26.71
CA ALA A 237 -10.96 12.95 27.62
C ALA A 237 -11.00 14.47 27.86
N VAL A 238 -9.85 15.13 27.74
CA VAL A 238 -9.76 16.59 28.00
C VAL A 238 -9.85 17.39 26.71
N GLN A 239 -9.32 16.86 25.61
CA GLN A 239 -9.08 17.62 24.38
C GLN A 239 -10.07 17.29 23.26
N VAL A 240 -10.67 16.10 23.27
CA VAL A 240 -11.66 15.64 22.28
C VAL A 240 -13.04 15.73 22.92
N ILE A 241 -13.56 16.95 23.07
CA ILE A 241 -14.91 17.18 23.59
C ILE A 241 -15.88 16.94 22.44
N GLY A 242 -16.78 15.96 22.60
CA GLY A 242 -17.87 15.73 21.65
C GLY A 242 -18.88 16.89 21.68
N GLU A 243 -19.62 17.09 20.57
CA GLU A 243 -20.64 18.14 20.46
C GLU A 243 -21.78 18.04 21.50
N ASN A 244 -21.81 16.95 22.29
CA ASN A 244 -22.83 16.64 23.28
C ASN A 244 -22.27 16.52 24.72
N ALA A 245 -21.15 17.17 25.03
CA ALA A 245 -20.59 17.20 26.36
C ALA A 245 -20.88 18.55 27.06
#